data_47b3fb8d892d47b6c7fb8b5a1d32aa1f
#
_entry.id   47b3fb8d892d47b6c7fb8b5a1d32aa1f
#
_cell.length_a   1.000
_cell.length_b   1.000
_cell.length_c   1.000
_cell.angle_alpha   90.00
_cell.angle_beta   90.00
_cell.angle_gamma   90.00
#
_symmetry.space_group_name_H-M   'P 1'
#
loop_
_entity.id
_entity.type
_entity.pdbx_description
1 polymer ?
#
loop_
_entity_poly.entity_id
_entity_poly.type
_entity_poly.pdbx_seq_one_letter_code
_entity_poly.pdbx_strand_id
1 'polypeptide(L)'
;VYNNIVYAETQQGGLYRIDLTSGEKVSIQPQASDGEPHERFNWDAPILVSPNKPSRLYFASYRVWKSENRGDDWIPISGDLTRNENRIELPIMGRKQGWNNAWDVGAMSNYNTITSLAESPVEEGLLYAGTDDGFIQVSENGGKSWRKVPVTNLGLAPRAFVNDIKVDLFDPNTVYVALDNHKEGDYS
;
A
#
# COMPACT_ATOMS: atom_id res chain seq x y z
N VAL A 1 7.79 2.02 25.83
CA VAL A 1 8.69 2.65 24.86
C VAL A 1 9.45 1.52 24.17
N TYR A 2 9.18 1.26 22.90
CA TYR A 2 9.75 0.15 22.14
C TYR A 2 10.94 0.63 21.29
N ASN A 3 11.87 1.36 21.88
CA ASN A 3 12.95 2.04 21.15
C ASN A 3 13.95 1.10 20.44
N ASN A 4 13.85 -0.22 20.69
CA ASN A 4 14.79 -1.20 20.15
C ASN A 4 14.18 -2.12 19.07
N ILE A 5 12.92 -1.89 18.71
CA ILE A 5 12.26 -2.67 17.64
C ILE A 5 12.25 -1.87 16.35
N VAL A 6 12.77 -2.49 15.30
CA VAL A 6 12.77 -1.95 13.93
C VAL A 6 11.96 -2.89 13.03
N TYR A 7 11.18 -2.30 12.16
CA TYR A 7 10.53 -3.02 11.06
C TYR A 7 11.29 -2.74 9.78
N ALA A 8 11.65 -3.79 9.07
CA ALA A 8 12.42 -3.71 7.84
C ALA A 8 11.74 -4.53 6.76
N GLU A 9 11.82 -4.01 5.55
CA GLU A 9 11.23 -4.65 4.39
C GLU A 9 12.30 -5.05 3.38
N THR A 10 12.06 -6.14 2.67
CA THR A 10 12.70 -6.49 1.41
C THR A 10 11.67 -6.41 0.29
N GLN A 11 12.12 -6.36 -0.93
CA GLN A 11 11.28 -6.26 -2.12
C GLN A 11 10.10 -7.25 -2.10
N GLN A 12 8.96 -6.80 -2.65
CA GLN A 12 7.75 -7.62 -2.82
C GLN A 12 7.16 -8.14 -1.49
N GLY A 13 7.22 -7.30 -0.46
CA GLY A 13 6.49 -7.52 0.79
C GLY A 13 7.19 -8.41 1.81
N GLY A 14 8.46 -8.76 1.62
CA GLY A 14 9.21 -9.46 2.67
C GLY A 14 9.35 -8.58 3.90
N LEU A 15 8.63 -8.85 4.98
CA LEU A 15 8.55 -8.00 6.17
C LEU A 15 9.14 -8.68 7.39
N TYR A 16 9.97 -7.94 8.12
CA TYR A 16 10.68 -8.41 9.29
C TYR A 16 10.54 -7.47 10.48
N ARG A 17 10.44 -8.05 11.67
CA ARG A 17 10.62 -7.38 12.95
C ARG A 17 12.01 -7.74 13.48
N ILE A 18 12.78 -6.74 13.88
CA ILE A 18 14.15 -6.90 14.39
C ILE A 18 14.24 -6.27 15.76
N ASP A 19 14.68 -7.04 16.75
CA ASP A 19 15.04 -6.52 18.07
C ASP A 19 16.52 -6.15 18.06
N LEU A 20 16.81 -4.86 18.16
CA LEU A 20 18.20 -4.35 18.13
C LEU A 20 19.00 -4.71 19.39
N THR A 21 18.33 -5.13 20.48
CA THR A 21 19.01 -5.53 21.73
C THR A 21 19.51 -6.96 21.64
N SER A 22 18.67 -7.88 21.18
CA SER A 22 18.99 -9.32 21.08
C SER A 22 19.59 -9.69 19.71
N GLY A 23 19.35 -8.87 18.68
CA GLY A 23 19.63 -9.20 17.28
C GLY A 23 18.64 -10.17 16.66
N GLU A 24 17.57 -10.51 17.37
CA GLU A 24 16.53 -11.41 16.85
C GLU A 24 15.84 -10.79 15.63
N LYS A 25 15.72 -11.57 14.56
CA LYS A 25 15.01 -11.22 13.33
C LYS A 25 13.90 -12.23 13.08
N VAL A 26 12.66 -11.77 13.08
CA VAL A 26 11.47 -12.59 12.84
C VAL A 26 10.80 -12.15 11.54
N SER A 27 10.46 -13.09 10.66
CA SER A 27 9.61 -12.81 9.50
C SER A 27 8.17 -12.67 9.98
N ILE A 28 7.56 -11.54 9.67
CA ILE A 28 6.19 -11.21 10.08
C ILE A 28 5.28 -10.85 8.90
N GLN A 29 5.65 -11.24 7.68
CA GLN A 29 4.85 -10.99 6.49
C GLN A 29 3.48 -11.69 6.60
N PRO A 30 2.34 -10.97 6.40
CA PRO A 30 1.03 -11.61 6.33
C PRO A 30 0.93 -12.55 5.13
N GLN A 31 0.21 -13.63 5.30
CA GLN A 31 0.00 -14.65 4.29
C GLN A 31 -1.49 -14.80 3.98
N ALA A 32 -1.82 -15.04 2.71
CA ALA A 32 -3.16 -15.41 2.32
C ALA A 32 -3.56 -16.75 2.97
N SER A 33 -4.84 -16.88 3.29
CA SER A 33 -5.38 -18.15 3.78
C SER A 33 -5.44 -19.20 2.67
N ASP A 34 -5.51 -20.47 3.05
CA ASP A 34 -5.66 -21.56 2.09
C ASP A 34 -6.88 -21.35 1.18
N GLY A 35 -6.63 -21.39 -0.14
CA GLY A 35 -7.66 -21.17 -1.15
C GLY A 35 -7.88 -19.72 -1.55
N GLU A 36 -7.25 -18.76 -0.89
CA GLU A 36 -7.25 -17.36 -1.33
C GLU A 36 -6.17 -17.12 -2.40
N PRO A 37 -6.34 -16.09 -3.26
CA PRO A 37 -5.29 -15.65 -4.17
C PRO A 37 -4.01 -15.25 -3.41
N HIS A 38 -2.86 -15.52 -4.01
CA HIS A 38 -1.60 -15.04 -3.47
C HIS A 38 -1.57 -13.51 -3.34
N GLU A 39 -0.93 -13.03 -2.28
CA GLU A 39 -0.77 -11.60 -2.06
C GLU A 39 0.09 -10.96 -3.17
N ARG A 40 -0.43 -9.89 -3.75
CA ARG A 40 0.30 -9.03 -4.69
C ARG A 40 0.88 -7.86 -3.91
N PHE A 41 2.15 -7.93 -3.55
CA PHE A 41 2.87 -6.81 -2.94
C PHE A 41 3.54 -5.97 -4.03
N ASN A 42 3.58 -4.66 -3.84
CA ASN A 42 4.42 -3.80 -4.64
C ASN A 42 5.89 -4.12 -4.40
N TRP A 43 6.77 -3.58 -5.24
CA TRP A 43 8.22 -3.64 -5.03
C TRP A 43 8.58 -3.07 -3.65
N ASP A 44 8.01 -1.89 -3.33
CA ASP A 44 8.09 -1.22 -2.04
C ASP A 44 6.69 -1.24 -1.40
N ALA A 45 6.32 -2.32 -0.72
CA ALA A 45 5.02 -2.45 -0.09
C ALA A 45 4.92 -1.54 1.15
N PRO A 46 3.84 -0.77 1.33
CA PRO A 46 3.81 0.21 2.40
C PRO A 46 3.58 -0.44 3.76
N ILE A 47 4.45 -0.13 4.72
CA ILE A 47 4.30 -0.45 6.14
C ILE A 47 4.02 0.82 6.94
N LEU A 48 3.10 0.75 7.87
CA LEU A 48 2.74 1.84 8.76
C LEU A 48 2.69 1.37 10.21
N VAL A 49 3.45 2.01 11.09
CA VAL A 49 3.24 1.90 12.54
C VAL A 49 2.18 2.93 12.92
N SER A 50 1.10 2.47 13.57
CA SER A 50 0.02 3.36 13.96
C SER A 50 0.51 4.48 14.88
N PRO A 51 0.22 5.75 14.57
CA PRO A 51 0.52 6.87 15.46
C PRO A 51 -0.31 6.82 16.75
N ASN A 52 -1.45 6.14 16.72
CA ASN A 52 -2.37 6.05 17.88
C ASN A 52 -2.04 4.87 18.80
N LYS A 53 -1.41 3.81 18.29
CA LYS A 53 -1.07 2.62 19.07
C LYS A 53 0.23 1.99 18.58
N PRO A 54 1.37 2.15 19.28
CA PRO A 54 2.68 1.69 18.82
C PRO A 54 2.83 0.17 18.59
N SER A 55 1.93 -0.65 19.11
CA SER A 55 1.89 -2.09 18.84
C SER A 55 1.09 -2.45 17.59
N ARG A 56 0.34 -1.50 17.04
CA ARG A 56 -0.46 -1.70 15.83
C ARG A 56 0.36 -1.41 14.60
N LEU A 57 0.30 -2.33 13.65
CA LEU A 57 0.89 -2.19 12.33
C LEU A 57 -0.20 -2.31 11.27
N TYR A 58 0.02 -1.59 10.19
CA TYR A 58 -0.67 -1.83 8.92
C TYR A 58 0.36 -2.17 7.86
N PHE A 59 0.02 -3.09 7.00
CA PHE A 59 0.84 -3.49 5.85
C PHE A 59 -0.08 -3.75 4.66
N ALA A 60 0.37 -3.48 3.45
CA ALA A 60 -0.54 -3.63 2.32
C ALA A 60 0.08 -4.33 1.11
N SER A 61 -0.75 -5.16 0.50
CA SER A 61 -0.61 -5.78 -0.80
C SER A 61 -1.60 -5.15 -1.80
N TYR A 62 -2.53 -5.91 -2.33
CA TYR A 62 -3.76 -5.41 -2.97
C TYR A 62 -4.86 -5.10 -1.95
N ARG A 63 -4.70 -5.59 -0.71
CA ARG A 63 -5.57 -5.35 0.44
C ARG A 63 -4.74 -4.86 1.64
N VAL A 64 -5.42 -4.28 2.61
CA VAL A 64 -4.80 -3.79 3.84
C VAL A 64 -4.89 -4.86 4.92
N TRP A 65 -3.76 -5.14 5.54
CA TRP A 65 -3.60 -5.99 6.70
C TRP A 65 -3.38 -5.16 7.95
N LYS A 66 -3.93 -5.61 9.07
CA LYS A 66 -3.75 -4.99 10.38
C LYS A 66 -3.28 -6.02 11.39
N SER A 67 -2.27 -5.64 12.18
CA SER A 67 -1.81 -6.37 13.36
C SER A 67 -1.98 -5.49 14.59
N GLU A 68 -2.42 -6.06 15.70
CA GLU A 68 -2.51 -5.36 16.99
C GLU A 68 -1.34 -5.71 17.94
N ASN A 69 -0.47 -6.65 17.55
CA ASN A 69 0.58 -7.25 18.36
C ASN A 69 1.94 -7.30 17.66
N ARG A 70 2.30 -6.22 16.93
CA ARG A 70 3.61 -6.03 16.28
C ARG A 70 3.92 -7.06 15.19
N GLY A 71 2.88 -7.58 14.51
CA GLY A 71 3.02 -8.48 13.39
C GLY A 71 3.04 -9.98 13.78
N ASP A 72 2.75 -10.32 15.04
CA ASP A 72 2.62 -11.74 15.42
C ASP A 72 1.38 -12.36 14.77
N ASP A 73 0.27 -11.61 14.73
CA ASP A 73 -0.95 -11.99 14.03
C ASP A 73 -1.42 -10.88 13.11
N TRP A 74 -2.02 -11.26 11.97
CA TRP A 74 -2.55 -10.35 10.98
C TRP A 74 -3.99 -10.69 10.62
N ILE A 75 -4.82 -9.67 10.46
CA ILE A 75 -6.16 -9.77 9.91
C ILE A 75 -6.30 -8.85 8.71
N PRO A 76 -6.90 -9.31 7.59
CA PRO A 76 -7.24 -8.41 6.50
C PRO A 76 -8.40 -7.50 6.94
N ILE A 77 -8.27 -6.21 6.71
CA ILE A 77 -9.29 -5.19 7.02
C ILE A 77 -9.88 -4.55 5.75
N SER A 78 -9.59 -5.13 4.60
CA SER A 78 -10.20 -4.77 3.33
C SER A 78 -10.29 -5.98 2.40
N GLY A 79 -11.13 -5.87 1.37
CA GLY A 79 -11.00 -6.65 0.15
C GLY A 79 -9.93 -6.06 -0.79
N ASP A 80 -9.99 -6.41 -2.08
CA ASP A 80 -9.13 -5.79 -3.10
C ASP A 80 -9.52 -4.32 -3.28
N LEU A 81 -8.59 -3.41 -2.99
CA LEU A 81 -8.77 -1.95 -3.08
C LEU A 81 -8.29 -1.38 -4.41
N THR A 82 -7.80 -2.22 -5.30
CA THR A 82 -7.23 -1.87 -6.60
C THR A 82 -8.26 -1.98 -7.73
N ARG A 83 -7.84 -1.75 -8.97
CA ARG A 83 -8.67 -2.01 -10.17
C ARG A 83 -8.67 -3.48 -10.54
N ASN A 84 -7.65 -4.23 -10.13
CA ASN A 84 -7.44 -5.62 -10.51
C ASN A 84 -7.50 -5.86 -12.03
N GLU A 85 -6.92 -4.94 -12.80
CA GLU A 85 -6.89 -4.99 -14.26
C GLU A 85 -5.79 -5.92 -14.77
N ASN A 86 -6.01 -6.55 -15.91
CA ASN A 86 -4.96 -7.34 -16.56
C ASN A 86 -3.88 -6.41 -17.13
N ARG A 87 -2.72 -6.37 -16.48
CA ARG A 87 -1.62 -5.48 -16.84
C ARG A 87 -1.14 -5.62 -18.27
N ILE A 88 -1.15 -6.82 -18.84
CA ILE A 88 -0.66 -7.09 -20.20
C ILE A 88 -1.54 -6.41 -21.24
N GLU A 89 -2.79 -6.15 -20.92
CA GLU A 89 -3.74 -5.49 -21.81
C GLU A 89 -3.69 -3.95 -21.70
N LEU A 90 -3.00 -3.42 -20.70
CA LEU A 90 -2.91 -2.00 -20.48
C LEU A 90 -1.78 -1.37 -21.32
N PRO A 91 -2.01 -0.18 -21.89
CA PRO A 91 -0.94 0.56 -22.52
C PRO A 91 0.00 1.17 -21.45
N ILE A 92 1.28 1.22 -21.78
CA ILE A 92 2.29 2.04 -21.09
C ILE A 92 2.87 2.97 -22.13
N MET A 93 2.86 4.27 -21.87
CA MET A 93 3.25 5.30 -22.86
C MET A 93 2.55 5.14 -24.22
N GLY A 94 1.24 4.88 -24.17
CA GLY A 94 0.40 4.72 -25.36
C GLY A 94 0.58 3.41 -26.14
N ARG A 95 1.41 2.46 -25.64
CA ARG A 95 1.70 1.20 -26.30
C ARG A 95 1.33 0.01 -25.42
N LYS A 96 0.55 -0.94 -25.98
CA LYS A 96 0.30 -2.22 -25.28
C LYS A 96 1.60 -3.00 -25.13
N GLN A 97 1.79 -3.55 -23.96
CA GLN A 97 2.93 -4.37 -23.59
C GLN A 97 2.65 -5.84 -23.94
N GLY A 98 3.69 -6.62 -24.13
CA GLY A 98 3.57 -8.03 -24.49
C GLY A 98 4.63 -8.89 -23.81
N TRP A 99 4.34 -10.17 -23.66
CA TRP A 99 5.26 -11.14 -23.06
C TRP A 99 6.60 -11.30 -23.79
N ASN A 100 6.65 -10.93 -25.06
CA ASN A 100 7.86 -10.93 -25.88
C ASN A 100 8.70 -9.66 -25.74
N ASN A 101 8.24 -8.69 -24.98
CA ASN A 101 8.97 -7.48 -24.66
C ASN A 101 9.66 -7.64 -23.30
N ALA A 102 10.96 -7.89 -23.30
CA ALA A 102 11.73 -8.23 -22.11
C ALA A 102 11.71 -7.15 -20.99
N TRP A 103 11.40 -5.90 -21.34
CA TRP A 103 11.41 -4.78 -20.41
C TRP A 103 10.07 -4.53 -19.73
N ASP A 104 8.98 -5.10 -20.24
CA ASP A 104 7.65 -4.65 -19.87
C ASP A 104 7.06 -5.42 -18.69
N VAL A 105 7.14 -6.74 -18.70
CA VAL A 105 6.47 -7.58 -17.72
C VAL A 105 7.45 -8.20 -16.71
N GLY A 106 8.65 -8.57 -17.17
CA GLY A 106 9.63 -9.25 -16.33
C GLY A 106 10.43 -8.33 -15.40
N ALA A 107 10.57 -7.05 -15.75
CA ALA A 107 11.40 -6.08 -15.03
C ALA A 107 10.60 -5.11 -14.15
N MET A 108 9.28 -5.23 -14.11
CA MET A 108 8.43 -4.31 -13.36
C MET A 108 7.85 -4.93 -12.10
N SER A 109 7.60 -4.08 -11.09
CA SER A 109 6.85 -4.45 -9.90
C SER A 109 5.49 -5.07 -10.24
N ASN A 110 4.93 -5.84 -9.32
CA ASN A 110 3.54 -6.25 -9.40
C ASN A 110 2.65 -5.01 -9.55
N TYR A 111 1.62 -5.14 -10.38
CA TYR A 111 0.64 -4.08 -10.61
C TYR A 111 -0.68 -4.39 -9.90
N ASN A 112 -1.56 -3.40 -9.77
CA ASN A 112 -2.75 -3.44 -8.95
C ASN A 112 -2.39 -3.72 -7.49
N THR A 113 -1.59 -2.83 -6.93
CA THR A 113 -1.08 -2.92 -5.56
C THR A 113 -1.27 -1.61 -4.82
N ILE A 114 -1.31 -1.68 -3.51
CA ILE A 114 -1.29 -0.49 -2.66
C ILE A 114 0.18 -0.06 -2.50
N THR A 115 0.43 1.23 -2.67
CA THR A 115 1.76 1.84 -2.70
C THR A 115 1.99 2.84 -1.58
N SER A 116 0.90 3.25 -0.90
CA SER A 116 0.98 4.16 0.24
C SER A 116 -0.11 3.88 1.26
N LEU A 117 0.23 4.03 2.55
CA LEU A 117 -0.68 3.94 3.69
C LEU A 117 -0.48 5.12 4.63
N ALA A 118 -1.58 5.64 5.16
CA ALA A 118 -1.54 6.62 6.24
C ALA A 118 -2.71 6.39 7.22
N GLU A 119 -2.48 6.69 8.50
CA GLU A 119 -3.50 6.80 9.55
C GLU A 119 -3.44 8.19 10.16
N SER A 120 -4.60 8.80 10.40
CA SER A 120 -4.65 10.10 11.06
C SER A 120 -4.11 10.00 12.50
N PRO A 121 -3.21 10.90 12.93
CA PRO A 121 -2.75 10.94 14.32
C PRO A 121 -3.76 11.58 15.27
N VAL A 122 -4.77 12.28 14.74
CA VAL A 122 -5.78 13.00 15.53
C VAL A 122 -7.15 12.32 15.50
N GLU A 123 -7.36 11.38 14.58
CA GLU A 123 -8.59 10.58 14.48
C GLU A 123 -8.23 9.10 14.24
N GLU A 124 -8.25 8.31 15.31
CA GLU A 124 -7.92 6.90 15.26
C GLU A 124 -8.87 6.14 14.32
N GLY A 125 -8.30 5.35 13.40
CA GLY A 125 -9.07 4.56 12.45
C GLY A 125 -9.50 5.32 11.17
N LEU A 126 -9.14 6.59 11.04
CA LEU A 126 -9.20 7.29 9.76
C LEU A 126 -7.97 6.91 8.95
N LEU A 127 -8.17 6.04 7.95
CA LEU A 127 -7.13 5.40 7.15
C LEU A 127 -7.20 5.82 5.69
N TYR A 128 -6.04 5.93 5.07
CA TYR A 128 -5.89 6.19 3.64
C TYR A 128 -4.97 5.16 3.01
N ALA A 129 -5.34 4.68 1.82
CA ALA A 129 -4.51 3.81 0.99
C ALA A 129 -4.46 4.35 -0.44
N GLY A 130 -3.27 4.48 -0.98
CA GLY A 130 -3.03 4.88 -2.37
C GLY A 130 -2.59 3.69 -3.20
N THR A 131 -3.00 3.63 -4.48
CA THR A 131 -2.68 2.51 -5.37
C THR A 131 -1.86 2.93 -6.59
N ASP A 132 -1.14 1.99 -7.17
CA ASP A 132 -0.37 2.19 -8.41
C ASP A 132 -1.25 2.29 -9.67
N ASP A 133 -2.54 2.03 -9.53
CA ASP A 133 -3.54 2.03 -10.59
C ASP A 133 -4.58 3.17 -10.48
N GLY A 134 -4.30 4.18 -9.63
CA GLY A 134 -5.01 5.46 -9.62
C GLY A 134 -6.22 5.53 -8.70
N PHE A 135 -6.18 4.87 -7.55
CA PHE A 135 -7.19 5.06 -6.51
C PHE A 135 -6.57 5.58 -5.21
N ILE A 136 -7.32 6.46 -4.57
CA ILE A 136 -7.20 6.76 -3.15
C ILE A 136 -8.39 6.12 -2.47
N GLN A 137 -8.16 5.29 -1.48
CA GLN A 137 -9.18 4.63 -0.68
C GLN A 137 -9.18 5.23 0.72
N VAL A 138 -10.35 5.49 1.26
CA VAL A 138 -10.52 6.12 2.58
C VAL A 138 -11.41 5.24 3.44
N SER A 139 -10.96 4.94 4.65
CA SER A 139 -11.78 4.31 5.67
C SER A 139 -11.89 5.24 6.89
N GLU A 140 -13.09 5.52 7.32
CA GLU A 140 -13.40 6.37 8.48
C GLU A 140 -13.75 5.53 9.73
N ASN A 141 -13.56 4.21 9.68
CA ASN A 141 -14.02 3.30 10.72
C ASN A 141 -13.07 2.12 10.96
N GLY A 142 -11.76 2.34 10.83
CA GLY A 142 -10.74 1.36 11.14
C GLY A 142 -10.66 0.18 10.17
N GLY A 143 -11.04 0.40 8.91
CA GLY A 143 -11.01 -0.61 7.86
C GLY A 143 -12.30 -1.41 7.70
N LYS A 144 -13.37 -1.13 8.46
CA LYS A 144 -14.64 -1.84 8.33
C LYS A 144 -15.35 -1.58 6.99
N SER A 145 -15.16 -0.40 6.43
CA SER A 145 -15.59 -0.02 5.08
C SER A 145 -14.61 0.95 4.45
N TRP A 146 -14.59 0.95 3.10
CA TRP A 146 -13.67 1.76 2.32
C TRP A 146 -14.43 2.52 1.24
N ARG A 147 -14.13 3.81 1.11
CA ARG A 147 -14.68 4.70 0.09
C ARG A 147 -13.59 5.00 -0.93
N LYS A 148 -13.91 4.79 -2.20
CA LYS A 148 -13.01 5.04 -3.32
C LYS A 148 -13.07 6.50 -3.77
N VAL A 149 -11.90 7.11 -3.94
CA VAL A 149 -11.71 8.42 -4.58
C VAL A 149 -10.79 8.22 -5.78
N PRO A 150 -11.32 8.21 -7.01
CA PRO A 150 -10.49 8.12 -8.22
C PRO A 150 -9.63 9.37 -8.36
N VAL A 151 -8.36 9.21 -8.78
CA VAL A 151 -7.45 10.35 -9.03
C VAL A 151 -7.96 11.28 -10.14
N THR A 152 -8.85 10.82 -11.01
CA THR A 152 -9.55 11.66 -12.00
C THR A 152 -10.35 12.79 -11.38
N ASN A 153 -10.80 12.64 -10.13
CA ASN A 153 -11.46 13.72 -9.40
C ASN A 153 -10.51 14.88 -9.08
N LEU A 154 -9.20 14.63 -9.18
CA LEU A 154 -8.13 15.62 -9.01
C LEU A 154 -7.64 16.18 -10.38
N GLY A 155 -8.31 15.83 -11.47
CA GLY A 155 -7.94 16.24 -12.82
C GLY A 155 -6.77 15.49 -13.45
N LEU A 156 -6.41 14.33 -12.89
CA LEU A 156 -5.28 13.50 -13.33
C LEU A 156 -5.74 12.35 -14.22
N ALA A 157 -4.78 11.71 -14.89
CA ALA A 157 -5.03 10.52 -15.68
C ALA A 157 -5.60 9.37 -14.81
N PRO A 158 -6.47 8.51 -15.37
CA PRO A 158 -7.19 7.49 -14.60
C PRO A 158 -6.32 6.52 -13.80
N ARG A 159 -5.06 6.34 -14.20
CA ARG A 159 -4.11 5.40 -13.59
C ARG A 159 -2.84 6.08 -13.08
N ALA A 160 -2.92 7.38 -12.76
CA ALA A 160 -1.81 8.08 -12.14
C ALA A 160 -1.41 7.36 -10.84
N PHE A 161 -0.13 7.11 -10.68
CA PHE A 161 0.44 6.36 -9.56
C PHE A 161 0.38 7.21 -8.29
N VAL A 162 -0.15 6.67 -7.21
CA VAL A 162 -0.13 7.32 -5.91
C VAL A 162 1.16 6.95 -5.19
N ASN A 163 2.15 7.85 -5.20
CA ASN A 163 3.46 7.61 -4.59
C ASN A 163 3.43 7.66 -3.08
N ASP A 164 2.75 8.68 -2.54
CA ASP A 164 2.70 8.86 -1.09
C ASP A 164 1.42 9.59 -0.66
N ILE A 165 0.97 9.27 0.55
CA ILE A 165 -0.12 9.95 1.24
C ILE A 165 0.35 10.33 2.63
N LYS A 166 0.22 11.60 2.98
CA LYS A 166 0.46 12.13 4.32
C LYS A 166 -0.79 12.80 4.85
N VAL A 167 -1.21 12.41 6.03
CA VAL A 167 -2.28 13.08 6.76
C VAL A 167 -1.73 14.28 7.50
N ASP A 168 -2.52 15.33 7.62
CA ASP A 168 -2.13 16.48 8.41
C ASP A 168 -2.05 16.11 9.89
N LEU A 169 -1.12 16.70 10.61
CA LEU A 169 -0.86 16.38 12.02
C LEU A 169 -1.88 17.00 12.99
N PHE A 170 -2.69 17.93 12.52
CA PHE A 170 -3.57 18.76 13.35
C PHE A 170 -5.02 18.77 12.86
N ASP A 171 -5.24 18.56 11.56
CA ASP A 171 -6.56 18.58 10.93
C ASP A 171 -6.87 17.23 10.26
N PRO A 172 -7.84 16.45 10.78
CA PRO A 172 -8.19 15.15 10.19
C PRO A 172 -8.83 15.26 8.80
N ASN A 173 -9.28 16.46 8.39
CA ASN A 173 -9.92 16.68 7.09
C ASN A 173 -8.90 17.03 6.00
N THR A 174 -7.62 17.17 6.34
CA THR A 174 -6.57 17.55 5.40
C THR A 174 -5.62 16.38 5.14
N VAL A 175 -5.41 16.07 3.87
CA VAL A 175 -4.46 15.05 3.41
C VAL A 175 -3.66 15.56 2.21
N TYR A 176 -2.38 15.25 2.20
CA TYR A 176 -1.44 15.57 1.12
C TYR A 176 -1.16 14.31 0.32
N VAL A 177 -1.21 14.39 -1.00
CA VAL A 177 -1.00 13.25 -1.89
C VAL A 177 0.05 13.60 -2.93
N ALA A 178 1.07 12.76 -3.05
CA ALA A 178 2.04 12.82 -4.13
C ALA A 178 1.68 11.79 -5.21
N LEU A 179 1.58 12.24 -6.44
CA LEU A 179 1.23 11.40 -7.59
C LEU A 179 2.26 11.60 -8.70
N ASP A 180 2.41 10.58 -9.53
CA ASP A 180 3.11 10.70 -10.80
C ASP A 180 2.33 10.03 -11.93
N ASN A 181 2.64 10.41 -13.13
CA ASN A 181 1.95 9.95 -14.34
C ASN A 181 2.94 9.53 -15.44
N HIS A 182 4.16 9.14 -15.06
CA HIS A 182 5.21 8.77 -16.00
C HIS A 182 4.82 7.62 -16.93
N LYS A 183 3.97 6.70 -16.47
CA LYS A 183 3.46 5.57 -17.29
C LYS A 183 2.62 6.01 -18.49
N GLU A 184 2.05 7.22 -18.42
CA GLU A 184 1.28 7.83 -19.52
C GLU A 184 2.14 8.83 -20.32
N GLY A 185 3.44 8.94 -20.02
CA GLY A 185 4.37 9.85 -20.68
C GLY A 185 4.23 11.30 -20.22
N ASP A 186 3.59 11.56 -19.12
CA ASP A 186 3.42 12.86 -18.52
C ASP A 186 4.45 13.03 -17.38
N TYR A 187 5.31 14.02 -17.53
CA TYR A 187 6.43 14.30 -16.62
C TYR A 187 6.35 15.70 -15.98
N SER A 188 5.21 16.35 -16.06
CA SER A 188 4.99 17.70 -15.50
C SER A 188 4.75 17.71 -13.99
#